data_eec4f6e7947232938520db6a3057aaf0
#
_entry.id   eec4f6e7947232938520db6a3057aaf0
#
_cell.length_a   1.000
_cell.length_b   1.000
_cell.length_c   1.000
_cell.angle_alpha   90.00
_cell.angle_beta   90.00
_cell.angle_gamma   90.00
#
_symmetry.space_group_name_H-M   'P 1'
#
loop_
_entity.id
_entity.type
_entity.pdbx_description
1 polymer ?
#
loop_
_entity_poly.entity_id
_entity_poly.type
_entity_poly.pdbx_seq_one_letter_code
_entity_poly.pdbx_strand_id
1 'polypeptide(L)' 'GVGVVGPIGGITHKIAAAREGGAEMFLVPSENCSEALTAEAGDMKLISVKTLDAAVEALKDPAAAPACG' A
#
# COMPACT_ATOMS: atom_id res chain seq x y z
N GLY A 1 -5.75 -15.47 -8.16
CA GLY A 1 -5.25 -15.73 -9.48
C GLY A 1 -4.02 -14.92 -9.79
N VAL A 2 -3.43 -15.17 -10.94
CA VAL A 2 -2.22 -14.46 -11.36
C VAL A 2 -2.55 -12.96 -11.53
N GLY A 3 -1.72 -12.11 -10.94
CA GLY A 3 -1.89 -10.68 -11.05
C GLY A 3 -2.83 -10.05 -10.01
N VAL A 4 -3.52 -10.86 -9.24
CA VAL A 4 -4.41 -10.35 -8.18
C VAL A 4 -3.62 -10.16 -6.89
N VAL A 5 -3.73 -8.98 -6.30
CA VAL A 5 -3.11 -8.69 -5.01
C VAL A 5 -4.15 -8.94 -3.91
N GLY A 6 -3.97 -10.02 -3.17
CA GLY A 6 -4.88 -10.40 -2.10
C GLY A 6 -4.50 -9.81 -0.75
N PRO A 7 -5.39 -9.95 0.25
CA PRO A 7 -5.12 -9.46 1.59
C PRO A 7 -3.94 -10.19 2.23
N ILE A 8 -3.22 -9.46 3.09
CA ILE A 8 -2.07 -10.01 3.81
C ILE A 8 -2.25 -9.79 5.31
N GLY A 9 -1.62 -10.64 6.11
CA GLY A 9 -1.63 -10.48 7.56
C GLY A 9 -0.54 -9.52 8.03
N GLY A 10 -0.75 -8.87 9.17
CA GLY A 10 0.24 -8.00 9.78
C GLY A 10 0.56 -6.74 8.99
N ILE A 11 -0.40 -6.21 8.25
CA ILE A 11 -0.18 -5.03 7.42
C ILE A 11 0.27 -3.82 8.23
N THR A 12 -0.26 -3.64 9.44
CA THR A 12 0.11 -2.50 10.28
C THR A 12 1.58 -2.57 10.70
N HIS A 13 2.08 -3.76 11.00
CA HIS A 13 3.50 -3.95 11.32
C HIS A 13 4.39 -3.68 10.13
N LYS A 14 3.95 -4.11 8.93
CA LYS A 14 4.71 -3.88 7.70
C LYS A 14 4.79 -2.40 7.36
N ILE A 15 3.69 -1.68 7.56
CA ILE A 15 3.65 -0.23 7.32
C ILE A 15 4.59 0.49 8.29
N ALA A 16 4.55 0.13 9.57
CA ALA A 16 5.43 0.73 10.56
C ALA A 16 6.90 0.49 10.24
N ALA A 17 7.24 -0.73 9.84
CA ALA A 17 8.62 -1.08 9.46
C ALA A 17 9.07 -0.29 8.24
N ALA A 18 8.22 -0.16 7.23
CA ALA A 18 8.52 0.60 6.02
C ALA A 18 8.75 2.08 6.35
N ARG A 19 7.91 2.65 7.21
CA ARG A 19 8.06 4.03 7.65
C ARG A 19 9.39 4.24 8.37
N GLU A 20 9.75 3.34 9.27
CA GLU A 20 11.04 3.42 9.99
C GLU A 20 12.22 3.30 9.04
N GLY A 21 12.06 2.55 7.95
CA GLY A 21 13.06 2.40 6.92
C GLY A 21 13.17 3.59 5.97
N GLY A 22 12.32 4.60 6.14
CA GLY A 22 12.34 5.79 5.30
C GLY A 22 11.58 5.67 3.99
N ALA A 23 10.68 4.70 3.87
CA ALA A 23 9.88 4.54 2.66
C ALA A 23 8.97 5.74 2.45
N GLU A 24 8.83 6.17 1.19
CA GLU A 24 7.96 7.29 0.83
C GLU A 24 6.55 6.83 0.51
N MET A 25 6.39 5.56 0.12
CA MET A 25 5.09 4.99 -0.20
C MET A 25 5.07 3.50 0.14
N PHE A 26 3.87 2.97 0.30
CA PHE A 26 3.65 1.57 0.58
C PHE A 26 2.45 1.09 -0.24
N LEU A 27 2.63 0.03 -1.02
CA LEU A 27 1.55 -0.55 -1.81
C LEU A 27 0.72 -1.47 -0.93
N VAL A 28 -0.57 -1.19 -0.81
CA VAL A 28 -1.48 -1.92 0.07
C VAL A 28 -2.51 -2.66 -0.76
N PRO A 29 -2.70 -3.98 -0.56
CA PRO A 29 -3.82 -4.66 -1.20
C PRO A 29 -5.11 -3.93 -0.86
N SER A 30 -5.97 -3.71 -1.84
CA SER A 30 -7.17 -2.88 -1.64
C SER A 30 -8.05 -3.36 -0.48
N GLU A 31 -8.07 -4.67 -0.22
CA GLU A 31 -8.84 -5.24 0.87
C GLU A 31 -8.26 -4.93 2.25
N ASN A 32 -6.99 -4.51 2.30
CA ASN A 32 -6.32 -4.14 3.55
C ASN A 32 -6.32 -2.63 3.82
N CYS A 33 -6.91 -1.83 2.94
CA CYS A 33 -6.87 -0.38 3.11
C CYS A 33 -7.49 0.09 4.43
N SER A 34 -8.62 -0.47 4.83
CA SER A 34 -9.24 -0.06 6.10
C SER A 34 -8.34 -0.37 7.30
N GLU A 35 -7.66 -1.52 7.29
CA GLU A 35 -6.70 -1.85 8.32
C GLU A 35 -5.46 -0.96 8.22
N ALA A 36 -4.98 -0.73 7.00
CA ALA A 36 -3.79 0.10 6.78
C ALA A 36 -3.97 1.53 7.29
N LEU A 37 -5.18 2.07 7.19
CA LEU A 37 -5.47 3.40 7.68
C LEU A 37 -5.37 3.52 9.21
N THR A 38 -5.38 2.40 9.92
CA THR A 38 -5.18 2.41 11.38
C THR A 38 -3.69 2.46 11.75
N ALA A 39 -2.80 2.20 10.80
CA ALA A 39 -1.37 2.23 11.05
C ALA A 39 -0.83 3.66 11.04
N GLU A 40 0.25 3.89 11.79
CA GLU A 40 0.91 5.19 11.81
C GLU A 40 1.90 5.29 10.65
N ALA A 41 1.39 5.68 9.49
CA ALA A 41 2.20 5.81 8.28
C ALA A 41 2.98 7.13 8.21
N GLY A 42 2.61 8.13 9.01
CA GLY A 42 3.24 9.45 8.95
C GLY A 42 3.01 10.08 7.59
N ASP A 43 4.09 10.54 6.97
CA ASP A 43 4.02 11.14 5.63
C ASP A 43 4.07 10.12 4.50
N MET A 44 4.22 8.83 4.82
CA MET A 44 4.28 7.78 3.82
C MET A 44 2.92 7.62 3.15
N LYS A 45 2.93 7.57 1.81
CA LYS A 45 1.68 7.40 1.05
C LYS A 45 1.28 5.93 1.00
N LEU A 46 0.03 5.64 1.35
CA LEU A 46 -0.54 4.30 1.24
C LEU A 46 -1.33 4.23 -0.06
N ILE A 47 -0.87 3.38 -0.97
CA ILE A 47 -1.46 3.25 -2.30
C ILE A 47 -2.27 1.96 -2.38
N SER A 48 -3.55 2.07 -2.76
CA SER A 48 -4.44 0.93 -2.92
C SER A 48 -4.18 0.23 -4.25
N VAL A 49 -3.91 -1.07 -4.22
CA VAL A 49 -3.72 -1.85 -5.43
C VAL A 49 -4.59 -3.11 -5.40
N LYS A 50 -5.18 -3.47 -6.54
CA LYS A 50 -5.99 -4.66 -6.69
C LYS A 50 -5.31 -5.74 -7.51
N THR A 51 -4.38 -5.35 -8.39
CA THR A 51 -3.68 -6.26 -9.29
C THR A 51 -2.23 -5.88 -9.40
N LEU A 52 -1.42 -6.77 -9.99
CA LEU A 52 -0.02 -6.47 -10.27
C LEU A 52 0.12 -5.32 -11.26
N ASP A 53 -0.79 -5.24 -12.24
CA ASP A 53 -0.77 -4.11 -13.20
C ASP A 53 -1.00 -2.80 -12.49
N ALA A 54 -1.92 -2.75 -11.53
CA ALA A 54 -2.16 -1.56 -10.74
C ALA A 54 -0.92 -1.19 -9.91
N ALA A 55 -0.22 -2.18 -9.37
CA ALA A 55 1.01 -1.94 -8.61
C ALA A 55 2.10 -1.36 -9.50
N VAL A 56 2.26 -1.90 -10.71
CA VAL A 56 3.24 -1.38 -11.67
C VAL A 56 2.93 0.06 -12.06
N GLU A 57 1.67 0.35 -12.34
CA GLU A 57 1.26 1.71 -12.68
C GLU A 57 1.49 2.67 -11.52
N ALA A 58 1.25 2.23 -10.29
CA ALA A 58 1.52 3.04 -9.11
C ALA A 58 2.99 3.38 -8.96
N LEU A 59 3.88 2.43 -9.30
CA LEU A 59 5.31 2.67 -9.24
C LEU A 59 5.78 3.64 -10.32
N LYS A 60 5.10 3.64 -11.48
CA LYS A 60 5.42 4.55 -12.58
C LYS A 60 4.98 5.98 -12.29
N ASP A 61 3.84 6.14 -11.65
CA ASP A 61 3.27 7.46 -11.35
C ASP A 61 2.57 7.44 -10.00
N PRO A 62 3.33 7.46 -8.91
CA PRO A 62 2.74 7.41 -7.56
C PRO A 62 1.78 8.56 -7.27
N ALA A 63 2.00 9.73 -7.87
CA ALA A 63 1.16 10.90 -7.62
C ALA A 63 -0.25 10.71 -8.16
N ALA A 64 -0.40 9.93 -9.22
CA ALA A 64 -1.70 9.66 -9.83
C ALA A 64 -2.34 8.39 -9.30
N ALA A 65 -1.63 7.59 -8.49
CA ALA A 65 -2.13 6.32 -7.98
C ALA A 65 -3.22 6.54 -6.92
N PRO A 66 -4.24 5.64 -6.86
CA PRO A 66 -5.29 5.77 -5.85
C PRO A 66 -4.72 5.47 -4.47
N ALA A 67 -5.01 6.35 -3.52
CA ALA A 67 -4.59 6.17 -2.14
C ALA A 67 -5.64 5.39 -1.36
N CYS A 68 -5.22 4.75 -0.26
CA CYS A 68 -6.14 4.18 0.71
C CYS A 68 -6.90 5.31 1.39
N GLY A 69 -8.18 5.20 1.42
CA GLY A 69 -9.03 6.24 1.97
C GLY A 69 -9.35 7.26 0.92
#